data_cedccf6a78de7dc94fbcfbbddbe1c8d8
#
_entry.id   cedccf6a78de7dc94fbcfbbddbe1c8d8
#
_cell.length_a   1.000
_cell.length_b   1.000
_cell.length_c   1.000
_cell.angle_alpha   90.00
_cell.angle_beta   90.00
_cell.angle_gamma   90.00
#
_symmetry.space_group_name_H-M   'P 1'
#
loop_
_entity.id
_entity.type
_entity.pdbx_description
1 polymer ?
#
loop_
_entity_poly.entity_id
_entity_poly.type
_entity_poly.pdbx_seq_one_letter_code
_entity_poly.pdbx_strand_id
1 'polypeptide(L)'
;MSTLTINCDSLNEGYQYLIKELQETGKKSTGRQQGAIHELLDVELVLSDPRKSVLSLPIRNMSRRYAAGEFLCYIRGTNKKEDFEFYSKAWDKLANPDGTINSAYGYRMFSPVFDGNLETRFHYALTQLLENSETKNAIIMMRDDRDLHPAHQKDRCCTLCLCFNIRDGKLNCRTIMRSQDLWLGLPYDVFCFTRLMQIMLYNYNSTCEDGKAVQLGTYTHQVLNLHLYEKDWWKVQDYEPIALNPEQGYQFPEYTEKSESDMLALLIWEEQVRTQPSTPIETHAYNLRELKLDPWSETLGSYIVNKIENRAPTEFEIEMFARAEREAKLSECIDRKVGCVITTRDGDVIGQGHNTVINCNQNCHDKLHRVCNVKHGEVCAIESISPAMIALAHTLYVTLYPCFPCMQAIEKTAISNIKVKGFSHKGATGSALLYDPEFFPKEQ
;
A
#
# COMPACT_ATOMS: atom_id res chain seq x y z
N MET A 1 15.77 20.55 -23.84
CA MET A 1 16.06 20.05 -22.50
C MET A 1 16.21 18.55 -22.61
N SER A 2 17.22 17.94 -21.97
CA SER A 2 17.35 16.48 -21.93
C SER A 2 16.39 15.94 -20.87
N THR A 3 15.74 14.82 -21.14
CA THR A 3 14.90 14.10 -20.18
C THR A 3 15.78 13.62 -19.01
N LEU A 4 15.35 13.89 -17.78
CA LEU A 4 15.94 13.29 -16.59
C LEU A 4 15.38 11.87 -16.43
N THR A 5 16.23 10.85 -16.60
CA THR A 5 15.81 9.45 -16.45
C THR A 5 16.46 8.84 -15.20
N ILE A 6 15.62 8.35 -14.29
CA ILE A 6 16.02 7.65 -13.06
C ILE A 6 15.62 6.19 -13.20
N ASN A 7 16.62 5.30 -13.30
CA ASN A 7 16.42 3.85 -13.29
C ASN A 7 16.63 3.32 -11.87
N CYS A 8 15.65 2.58 -11.35
CA CYS A 8 15.69 2.06 -9.98
C CYS A 8 14.93 0.73 -9.87
N ASP A 9 15.22 -0.01 -8.82
CA ASP A 9 14.56 -1.28 -8.53
C ASP A 9 13.24 -1.10 -7.76
N SER A 10 13.11 -0.03 -7.00
CA SER A 10 11.95 0.23 -6.16
C SER A 10 11.55 1.71 -6.16
N LEU A 11 10.29 1.97 -5.79
CA LEU A 11 9.81 3.35 -5.60
C LEU A 11 10.58 4.07 -4.47
N ASN A 12 10.98 3.36 -3.41
CA ASN A 12 11.78 3.94 -2.33
C ASN A 12 13.11 4.50 -2.85
N GLU A 13 13.80 3.74 -3.70
CA GLU A 13 15.05 4.18 -4.32
C GLU A 13 14.82 5.40 -5.23
N GLY A 14 13.91 5.28 -6.19
CA GLY A 14 13.64 6.35 -7.16
C GLY A 14 13.13 7.63 -6.51
N TYR A 15 12.33 7.52 -5.45
CA TYR A 15 11.80 8.69 -4.74
C TYR A 15 12.89 9.51 -4.05
N GLN A 16 13.90 8.85 -3.48
CA GLN A 16 15.06 9.54 -2.90
C GLN A 16 15.85 10.32 -3.96
N TYR A 17 16.08 9.71 -5.14
CA TYR A 17 16.75 10.38 -6.25
C TYR A 17 15.94 11.58 -6.76
N LEU A 18 14.60 11.45 -6.84
CA LEU A 18 13.74 12.57 -7.23
C LEU A 18 13.82 13.74 -6.24
N ILE A 19 13.85 13.47 -4.92
CA ILE A 19 14.04 14.53 -3.91
C ILE A 19 15.39 15.20 -4.11
N LYS A 20 16.47 14.44 -4.26
CA LYS A 20 17.83 14.96 -4.40
C LYS A 20 17.94 15.82 -5.64
N GLU A 21 17.43 15.35 -6.77
CA GLU A 21 17.43 16.09 -8.04
C GLU A 21 16.62 17.40 -7.93
N LEU A 22 15.47 17.36 -7.24
CA LEU A 22 14.66 18.54 -7.00
C LEU A 22 15.38 19.58 -6.13
N GLN A 23 16.16 19.12 -5.13
CA GLN A 23 17.00 19.99 -4.29
C GLN A 23 18.11 20.66 -5.11
N GLU A 24 18.80 19.91 -5.98
CA GLU A 24 20.00 20.33 -6.69
C GLU A 24 19.70 21.16 -7.95
N THR A 25 18.69 20.76 -8.71
CA THR A 25 18.40 21.32 -10.04
C THR A 25 17.01 21.91 -10.20
N GLY A 26 16.12 21.69 -9.22
CA GLY A 26 14.74 22.16 -9.25
C GLY A 26 14.64 23.69 -9.37
N LYS A 27 13.73 24.15 -10.20
CA LYS A 27 13.49 25.60 -10.45
C LYS A 27 12.24 26.06 -9.72
N LYS A 28 12.30 27.27 -9.15
CA LYS A 28 11.10 27.94 -8.62
C LYS A 28 10.22 28.45 -9.74
N SER A 29 8.94 28.17 -9.65
CA SER A 29 7.94 28.63 -10.58
C SER A 29 6.59 28.85 -9.85
N THR A 30 5.55 29.25 -10.57
CA THR A 30 4.23 29.48 -9.98
C THR A 30 3.26 28.37 -10.40
N GLY A 31 2.77 27.63 -9.43
CA GLY A 31 1.76 26.59 -9.64
C GLY A 31 0.37 27.19 -9.94
N ARG A 32 -0.49 26.39 -10.55
CA ARG A 32 -1.84 26.78 -10.96
C ARG A 32 -2.73 27.29 -9.81
N GLN A 33 -2.52 26.79 -8.58
CA GLN A 33 -3.30 27.16 -7.39
C GLN A 33 -2.67 28.32 -6.61
N GLN A 34 -1.96 29.23 -7.28
CA GLN A 34 -1.38 30.46 -6.73
C GLN A 34 -0.29 30.26 -5.66
N GLY A 35 0.34 29.10 -5.58
CA GLY A 35 1.48 28.85 -4.72
C GLY A 35 2.77 28.75 -5.53
N ALA A 36 3.89 29.18 -4.96
CA ALA A 36 5.19 28.86 -5.50
C ALA A 36 5.42 27.34 -5.44
N ILE A 37 6.08 26.82 -6.46
CA ILE A 37 6.49 25.42 -6.57
C ILE A 37 7.97 25.33 -6.88
N HIS A 38 8.58 24.21 -6.49
CA HIS A 38 9.85 23.75 -7.03
C HIS A 38 9.54 22.67 -8.05
N GLU A 39 10.10 22.76 -9.25
CA GLU A 39 9.75 21.87 -10.35
C GLU A 39 10.96 21.31 -11.10
N LEU A 40 10.79 20.09 -11.59
CA LEU A 40 11.63 19.45 -12.60
C LEU A 40 10.77 19.21 -13.85
N LEU A 41 11.31 19.49 -15.00
CA LEU A 41 10.63 19.28 -16.27
C LEU A 41 11.16 18.02 -16.96
N ASP A 42 10.25 17.26 -17.58
CA ASP A 42 10.52 16.08 -18.39
C ASP A 42 11.34 15.02 -17.62
N VAL A 43 10.68 14.40 -16.64
CA VAL A 43 11.23 13.39 -15.74
C VAL A 43 10.69 12.01 -16.08
N GLU A 44 11.55 11.00 -16.15
CA GLU A 44 11.20 9.59 -16.24
C GLU A 44 11.70 8.83 -15.01
N LEU A 45 10.80 8.18 -14.29
CA LEU A 45 11.11 7.21 -13.25
C LEU A 45 10.83 5.82 -13.79
N VAL A 46 11.86 4.98 -13.91
CA VAL A 46 11.77 3.61 -14.46
C VAL A 46 11.97 2.61 -13.33
N LEU A 47 10.91 1.86 -12.98
CA LEU A 47 10.95 0.79 -12.00
C LEU A 47 11.21 -0.55 -12.70
N SER A 48 12.31 -1.21 -12.37
CA SER A 48 12.63 -2.56 -12.89
C SER A 48 11.74 -3.64 -12.30
N ASP A 49 11.29 -3.47 -11.04
CA ASP A 49 10.27 -4.32 -10.39
C ASP A 49 9.03 -3.49 -9.99
N PRO A 50 7.96 -3.48 -10.82
CA PRO A 50 6.74 -2.74 -10.51
C PRO A 50 6.02 -3.17 -9.22
N ARG A 51 6.33 -4.34 -8.67
CA ARG A 51 5.77 -4.80 -7.39
C ARG A 51 6.37 -4.09 -6.19
N LYS A 52 7.57 -3.48 -6.34
CA LYS A 52 8.23 -2.68 -5.30
C LYS A 52 7.82 -1.20 -5.36
N SER A 53 6.53 -0.94 -5.47
CA SER A 53 5.93 0.40 -5.64
C SER A 53 5.19 0.93 -4.41
N VAL A 54 5.42 0.35 -3.24
CA VAL A 54 4.93 0.87 -1.96
C VAL A 54 5.98 1.79 -1.36
N LEU A 55 5.67 3.09 -1.27
CA LEU A 55 6.59 4.05 -0.67
C LEU A 55 6.53 3.98 0.86
N SER A 56 7.69 3.68 1.48
CA SER A 56 7.83 3.45 2.92
C SER A 56 9.09 4.07 3.52
N LEU A 57 9.55 5.19 2.96
CA LEU A 57 10.70 5.93 3.49
C LEU A 57 10.35 6.66 4.79
N PRO A 58 11.30 6.81 5.74
CA PRO A 58 11.09 7.60 6.96
C PRO A 58 10.62 9.01 6.69
N ILE A 59 11.14 9.65 5.65
CA ILE A 59 10.72 11.00 5.23
C ILE A 59 9.28 11.00 4.69
N ARG A 60 8.88 9.96 3.98
CA ARG A 60 7.57 9.87 3.32
C ARG A 60 7.06 8.44 3.30
N ASN A 61 6.24 8.09 4.27
CA ASN A 61 5.49 6.84 4.27
C ASN A 61 4.07 7.13 3.74
N MET A 62 3.72 6.52 2.61
CA MET A 62 2.40 6.72 2.00
C MET A 62 1.28 6.12 2.86
N SER A 63 0.10 6.73 2.85
CA SER A 63 -1.08 6.14 3.46
C SER A 63 -1.53 4.91 2.67
N ARG A 64 -1.25 3.72 3.17
CA ARG A 64 -1.63 2.45 2.52
C ARG A 64 -3.15 2.30 2.46
N ARG A 65 -3.86 2.78 3.49
CA ARG A 65 -5.32 2.82 3.49
C ARG A 65 -5.86 3.66 2.33
N TYR A 66 -5.29 4.85 2.12
CA TYR A 66 -5.69 5.70 1.01
C TYR A 66 -5.34 5.05 -0.33
N ALA A 67 -4.13 4.53 -0.49
CA ALA A 67 -3.70 3.87 -1.72
C ALA A 67 -4.60 2.69 -2.12
N ALA A 68 -4.90 1.81 -1.17
CA ALA A 68 -5.81 0.67 -1.42
C ALA A 68 -7.23 1.14 -1.73
N GLY A 69 -7.76 2.10 -0.97
CA GLY A 69 -9.09 2.64 -1.19
C GLY A 69 -9.23 3.33 -2.55
N GLU A 70 -8.28 4.19 -2.92
CA GLU A 70 -8.25 4.85 -4.21
C GLU A 70 -8.16 3.82 -5.35
N PHE A 71 -7.30 2.81 -5.22
CA PHE A 71 -7.19 1.74 -6.19
C PHE A 71 -8.49 0.95 -6.35
N LEU A 72 -9.18 0.61 -5.26
CA LEU A 72 -10.48 -0.08 -5.34
C LEU A 72 -11.58 0.80 -5.94
N CYS A 73 -11.52 2.13 -5.73
CA CYS A 73 -12.37 3.07 -6.49
C CYS A 73 -12.07 3.02 -8.00
N TYR A 74 -10.78 2.85 -8.39
CA TYR A 74 -10.45 2.67 -9.82
C TYR A 74 -11.10 1.39 -10.38
N ILE A 75 -10.92 0.25 -9.71
CA ILE A 75 -11.48 -1.03 -10.18
C ILE A 75 -13.02 -0.99 -10.22
N ARG A 76 -13.65 -0.33 -9.26
CA ARG A 76 -15.11 -0.10 -9.25
C ARG A 76 -15.59 0.75 -10.42
N GLY A 77 -14.73 1.53 -11.03
CA GLY A 77 -15.09 2.44 -12.11
C GLY A 77 -16.02 3.57 -11.64
N THR A 78 -15.96 3.96 -10.37
CA THR A 78 -16.79 5.04 -9.82
C THR A 78 -16.21 6.42 -10.10
N ASN A 79 -17.11 7.41 -10.22
CA ASN A 79 -16.76 8.83 -10.19
C ASN A 79 -17.52 9.59 -9.11
N LYS A 80 -18.18 8.88 -8.18
CA LYS A 80 -18.94 9.49 -7.09
C LYS A 80 -18.00 10.00 -6.00
N LYS A 81 -18.15 11.26 -5.61
CA LYS A 81 -17.36 11.90 -4.56
C LYS A 81 -17.34 11.09 -3.26
N GLU A 82 -18.48 10.57 -2.85
CA GLU A 82 -18.68 9.85 -1.59
C GLU A 82 -17.72 8.65 -1.45
N ASP A 83 -17.43 7.97 -2.56
CA ASP A 83 -16.55 6.81 -2.58
C ASP A 83 -15.10 7.21 -2.27
N PHE A 84 -14.63 8.32 -2.83
CA PHE A 84 -13.28 8.84 -2.62
C PHE A 84 -13.14 9.60 -1.29
N GLU A 85 -14.17 10.37 -0.91
CA GLU A 85 -14.17 11.19 0.30
C GLU A 85 -14.02 10.37 1.58
N PHE A 86 -14.52 9.13 1.58
CA PHE A 86 -14.33 8.20 2.68
C PHE A 86 -12.86 7.98 3.04
N TYR A 87 -11.98 7.98 2.03
CA TYR A 87 -10.54 7.81 2.20
C TYR A 87 -9.79 9.12 2.37
N SER A 88 -10.26 10.20 1.75
CA SER A 88 -9.66 11.53 1.87
C SER A 88 -10.66 12.66 1.65
N LYS A 89 -10.82 13.52 2.65
CA LYS A 89 -11.63 14.74 2.57
C LYS A 89 -11.14 15.75 1.52
N ALA A 90 -9.95 15.57 0.97
CA ALA A 90 -9.43 16.43 -0.10
C ALA A 90 -10.31 16.40 -1.36
N TRP A 91 -10.97 15.27 -1.61
CA TRP A 91 -11.85 15.08 -2.78
C TRP A 91 -13.09 15.96 -2.76
N ASP A 92 -13.57 16.36 -1.59
CA ASP A 92 -14.71 17.30 -1.47
C ASP A 92 -14.45 18.63 -2.18
N LYS A 93 -13.20 19.11 -2.14
CA LYS A 93 -12.79 20.37 -2.79
C LYS A 93 -12.70 20.26 -4.31
N LEU A 94 -12.53 19.06 -4.84
CA LEU A 94 -12.35 18.77 -6.26
C LEU A 94 -13.65 18.40 -6.95
N ALA A 95 -14.67 18.00 -6.19
CA ALA A 95 -15.94 17.55 -6.71
C ALA A 95 -16.67 18.64 -7.52
N ASN A 96 -17.34 18.20 -8.57
CA ASN A 96 -18.30 18.99 -9.33
C ASN A 96 -19.56 19.24 -8.49
N PRO A 97 -20.40 20.25 -8.85
CA PRO A 97 -21.66 20.52 -8.14
C PRO A 97 -22.64 19.35 -8.10
N ASP A 98 -22.56 18.42 -9.05
CA ASP A 98 -23.38 17.21 -9.14
C ASP A 98 -22.85 16.04 -8.30
N GLY A 99 -21.77 16.24 -7.55
CA GLY A 99 -21.14 15.21 -6.73
C GLY A 99 -20.21 14.25 -7.50
N THR A 100 -19.86 14.57 -8.74
CA THR A 100 -18.93 13.76 -9.53
C THR A 100 -17.48 14.26 -9.41
N ILE A 101 -16.51 13.35 -9.59
CA ILE A 101 -15.09 13.66 -9.72
C ILE A 101 -14.67 13.52 -11.18
N ASN A 102 -14.19 14.62 -11.77
CA ASN A 102 -13.85 14.64 -13.19
C ASN A 102 -12.60 13.79 -13.50
N SER A 103 -11.57 13.80 -12.62
CA SER A 103 -10.34 13.02 -12.79
C SER A 103 -10.44 11.59 -12.29
N ALA A 104 -11.63 11.07 -11.98
CA ALA A 104 -11.80 9.67 -11.53
C ALA A 104 -11.25 8.69 -12.58
N TYR A 105 -9.98 8.27 -12.40
CA TYR A 105 -9.25 7.50 -13.41
C TYR A 105 -9.92 6.16 -13.71
N GLY A 106 -10.43 5.45 -12.68
CA GLY A 106 -11.16 4.21 -12.87
C GLY A 106 -12.39 4.37 -13.74
N TYR A 107 -13.18 5.40 -13.49
CA TYR A 107 -14.34 5.73 -14.33
C TYR A 107 -13.93 5.98 -15.79
N ARG A 108 -12.82 6.70 -16.02
CA ARG A 108 -12.31 6.95 -17.37
C ARG A 108 -11.81 5.69 -18.07
N MET A 109 -11.26 4.72 -17.33
CA MET A 109 -10.75 3.45 -17.88
C MET A 109 -11.84 2.42 -18.15
N PHE A 110 -12.77 2.28 -17.21
CA PHE A 110 -13.72 1.16 -17.16
C PHE A 110 -15.16 1.55 -17.56
N SER A 111 -15.46 2.82 -17.81
CA SER A 111 -16.72 3.18 -18.40
C SER A 111 -16.76 2.88 -19.90
N PRO A 112 -17.93 2.51 -20.46
CA PRO A 112 -18.11 2.36 -21.90
C PRO A 112 -17.64 3.58 -22.67
N VAL A 113 -16.96 3.36 -23.79
CA VAL A 113 -16.44 4.46 -24.64
C VAL A 113 -17.54 5.08 -25.50
N PHE A 114 -18.51 4.27 -25.93
CA PHE A 114 -19.63 4.68 -26.77
C PHE A 114 -20.95 4.19 -26.20
N ASP A 115 -22.00 4.96 -26.41
CA ASP A 115 -23.37 4.55 -26.06
C ASP A 115 -23.74 3.26 -26.79
N GLY A 116 -24.26 2.29 -26.03
CA GLY A 116 -24.66 0.98 -26.55
C GLY A 116 -23.52 -0.02 -26.79
N ASN A 117 -22.29 0.34 -26.51
CA ASN A 117 -21.15 -0.58 -26.51
C ASN A 117 -20.64 -0.82 -25.08
N LEU A 118 -20.28 -2.05 -24.74
CA LEU A 118 -19.68 -2.41 -23.45
C LEU A 118 -18.15 -2.29 -23.45
N GLU A 119 -17.54 -1.93 -24.59
CA GLU A 119 -16.09 -1.80 -24.69
C GLU A 119 -15.58 -0.62 -23.87
N THR A 120 -14.64 -0.91 -23.00
CA THR A 120 -13.95 0.07 -22.17
C THR A 120 -12.56 0.38 -22.75
N ARG A 121 -11.94 1.48 -22.33
CA ARG A 121 -10.54 1.78 -22.75
C ARG A 121 -9.56 0.72 -22.29
N PHE A 122 -9.79 0.11 -21.12
CA PHE A 122 -8.96 -0.97 -20.62
C PHE A 122 -9.10 -2.22 -21.50
N HIS A 123 -10.34 -2.60 -21.82
CA HIS A 123 -10.62 -3.77 -22.65
C HIS A 123 -10.06 -3.57 -24.08
N TYR A 124 -10.26 -2.39 -24.67
CA TYR A 124 -9.66 -2.06 -25.95
C TYR A 124 -8.13 -2.25 -25.97
N ALA A 125 -7.41 -1.74 -24.97
CA ALA A 125 -5.96 -1.89 -24.90
C ALA A 125 -5.54 -3.38 -24.78
N LEU A 126 -6.27 -4.18 -24.01
CA LEU A 126 -6.07 -5.63 -23.91
C LEU A 126 -6.31 -6.32 -25.26
N THR A 127 -7.41 -6.01 -25.94
CA THR A 127 -7.74 -6.56 -27.27
C THR A 127 -6.63 -6.29 -28.28
N GLN A 128 -6.09 -5.06 -28.28
CA GLN A 128 -4.98 -4.70 -29.16
C GLN A 128 -3.71 -5.54 -28.90
N LEU A 129 -3.40 -5.86 -27.65
CA LEU A 129 -2.27 -6.72 -27.29
C LEU A 129 -2.51 -8.18 -27.72
N LEU A 130 -3.75 -8.68 -27.58
CA LEU A 130 -4.13 -10.05 -27.96
C LEU A 130 -4.14 -10.23 -29.48
N GLU A 131 -4.63 -9.25 -30.23
CA GLU A 131 -4.62 -9.27 -31.71
C GLU A 131 -3.19 -9.21 -32.28
N ASN A 132 -2.33 -8.39 -31.67
CA ASN A 132 -0.94 -8.24 -32.07
C ASN A 132 -0.07 -7.84 -30.87
N SER A 133 0.72 -8.74 -30.34
CA SER A 133 1.62 -8.48 -29.20
C SER A 133 2.65 -7.36 -29.46
N GLU A 134 2.96 -7.07 -30.73
CA GLU A 134 3.85 -5.97 -31.13
C GLU A 134 3.13 -4.64 -31.40
N THR A 135 1.83 -4.59 -31.11
CA THR A 135 0.99 -3.41 -31.34
C THR A 135 1.59 -2.13 -30.78
N LYS A 136 1.24 -1.02 -31.40
CA LYS A 136 1.49 0.35 -30.90
C LYS A 136 0.21 1.02 -30.37
N ASN A 137 -0.93 0.29 -30.42
CA ASN A 137 -2.27 0.83 -30.12
C ASN A 137 -2.81 0.44 -28.73
N ALA A 138 -2.05 -0.30 -27.93
CA ALA A 138 -2.48 -0.65 -26.58
C ALA A 138 -2.33 0.55 -25.64
N ILE A 139 -3.18 1.56 -25.84
CA ILE A 139 -3.14 2.84 -25.17
C ILE A 139 -4.49 3.11 -24.49
N ILE A 140 -4.43 3.40 -23.19
CA ILE A 140 -5.57 3.90 -22.43
C ILE A 140 -5.45 5.41 -22.31
N MET A 141 -6.26 6.15 -23.09
CA MET A 141 -6.33 7.61 -23.00
C MET A 141 -7.11 8.01 -21.78
N MET A 142 -6.47 8.77 -20.89
CA MET A 142 -7.09 9.24 -19.64
C MET A 142 -7.65 10.64 -19.79
N ARG A 143 -6.87 11.54 -20.38
CA ARG A 143 -7.30 12.91 -20.67
C ARG A 143 -8.12 12.97 -21.95
N ASP A 144 -9.27 13.64 -21.91
CA ASP A 144 -10.18 13.81 -23.05
C ASP A 144 -10.90 15.18 -23.01
N ASP A 145 -11.89 15.38 -23.88
CA ASP A 145 -12.62 16.62 -24.04
C ASP A 145 -13.34 17.10 -22.78
N ARG A 146 -13.66 16.20 -21.84
CA ARG A 146 -14.22 16.57 -20.53
C ARG A 146 -13.31 17.52 -19.76
N ASP A 147 -11.99 17.41 -19.93
CA ASP A 147 -11.01 18.28 -19.26
C ASP A 147 -10.96 19.70 -19.84
N LEU A 148 -11.55 19.92 -21.01
CA LEU A 148 -11.67 21.23 -21.66
C LEU A 148 -12.91 21.99 -21.22
N HIS A 149 -13.90 21.29 -20.66
CA HIS A 149 -15.18 21.88 -20.29
C HIS A 149 -15.02 22.90 -19.16
N PRO A 150 -15.60 24.12 -19.26
CA PRO A 150 -15.44 25.17 -18.24
C PRO A 150 -15.90 24.79 -16.84
N ALA A 151 -16.92 23.93 -16.72
CA ALA A 151 -17.42 23.45 -15.45
C ALA A 151 -16.42 22.53 -14.69
N HIS A 152 -15.46 21.91 -15.39
CA HIS A 152 -14.48 20.99 -14.82
C HIS A 152 -13.13 21.64 -14.49
N GLN A 153 -13.11 22.94 -14.24
CA GLN A 153 -11.85 23.67 -14.02
C GLN A 153 -11.15 23.35 -12.70
N LYS A 154 -11.89 22.88 -11.70
CA LYS A 154 -11.33 22.54 -10.39
C LYS A 154 -10.48 21.28 -10.45
N ASP A 155 -10.94 20.26 -11.16
CA ASP A 155 -10.35 18.94 -11.26
C ASP A 155 -10.15 18.56 -12.74
N ARG A 156 -8.92 18.66 -13.21
CA ARG A 156 -8.51 18.25 -14.56
C ARG A 156 -7.57 17.08 -14.49
N CYS A 157 -7.83 16.06 -15.29
CA CYS A 157 -7.01 14.85 -15.36
C CYS A 157 -5.53 15.20 -15.53
N CYS A 158 -4.69 14.71 -14.61
CA CYS A 158 -3.23 14.87 -14.65
C CYS A 158 -2.59 13.82 -15.54
N THR A 159 -3.12 12.60 -15.55
CA THR A 159 -2.68 11.50 -16.40
C THR A 159 -3.16 11.73 -17.83
N LEU A 160 -2.24 11.67 -18.78
CA LEU A 160 -2.57 11.76 -20.21
C LEU A 160 -2.99 10.40 -20.74
N CYS A 161 -2.15 9.40 -20.55
CA CYS A 161 -2.41 8.03 -20.98
C CYS A 161 -1.55 7.01 -20.24
N LEU A 162 -1.97 5.74 -20.35
CA LEU A 162 -1.16 4.56 -20.06
C LEU A 162 -0.91 3.82 -21.38
N CYS A 163 0.36 3.51 -21.66
CA CYS A 163 0.78 2.80 -22.87
C CYS A 163 1.35 1.46 -22.47
N PHE A 164 0.79 0.37 -23.00
CA PHE A 164 1.29 -0.99 -22.79
C PHE A 164 2.02 -1.46 -24.05
N ASN A 165 3.06 -2.24 -23.85
CA ASN A 165 3.74 -2.93 -24.94
C ASN A 165 4.35 -4.24 -24.45
N ILE A 166 4.45 -5.22 -25.35
CA ILE A 166 5.15 -6.47 -25.10
C ILE A 166 6.44 -6.46 -25.91
N ARG A 167 7.58 -6.59 -25.24
CA ARG A 167 8.91 -6.73 -25.87
C ARG A 167 9.74 -7.72 -25.06
N ASP A 168 10.49 -8.53 -25.76
CA ASP A 168 11.38 -9.53 -25.16
C ASP A 168 10.66 -10.46 -24.15
N GLY A 169 9.41 -10.84 -24.45
CA GLY A 169 8.58 -11.68 -23.58
C GLY A 169 8.12 -11.01 -22.29
N LYS A 170 8.12 -9.68 -22.24
CA LYS A 170 7.71 -8.90 -21.06
C LYS A 170 6.66 -7.86 -21.42
N LEU A 171 5.60 -7.76 -20.60
CA LEU A 171 4.64 -6.67 -20.66
C LEU A 171 5.22 -5.48 -19.90
N ASN A 172 5.42 -4.37 -20.59
CA ASN A 172 5.85 -3.09 -20.00
C ASN A 172 4.68 -2.11 -19.99
N CYS A 173 4.70 -1.17 -19.05
CA CYS A 173 3.74 -0.08 -18.97
C CYS A 173 4.45 1.25 -18.83
N ARG A 174 4.01 2.27 -19.61
CA ARG A 174 4.42 3.66 -19.48
C ARG A 174 3.20 4.51 -19.17
N THR A 175 3.22 5.21 -18.06
CA THR A 175 2.24 6.26 -17.75
C THR A 175 2.83 7.62 -18.11
N ILE A 176 2.05 8.48 -18.75
CA ILE A 176 2.46 9.85 -19.09
C ILE A 176 1.57 10.82 -18.33
N MET A 177 2.20 11.66 -17.50
CA MET A 177 1.55 12.69 -16.70
C MET A 177 1.89 14.08 -17.22
N ARG A 178 0.88 14.97 -17.39
CA ARG A 178 1.15 16.39 -17.69
C ARG A 178 1.72 17.15 -16.49
N SER A 179 1.40 16.68 -15.28
CA SER A 179 1.76 17.32 -14.02
C SER A 179 1.64 16.32 -12.89
N GLN A 180 2.60 16.32 -11.95
CA GLN A 180 2.66 15.39 -10.83
C GLN A 180 3.17 16.10 -9.59
N ASP A 181 2.39 16.08 -8.53
CA ASP A 181 2.87 16.46 -7.20
C ASP A 181 3.72 15.33 -6.61
N LEU A 182 4.98 15.62 -6.30
CA LEU A 182 5.91 14.64 -5.74
C LEU A 182 5.42 14.09 -4.40
N TRP A 183 4.83 14.93 -3.55
CA TRP A 183 4.43 14.55 -2.19
C TRP A 183 3.05 13.93 -2.12
N LEU A 184 2.06 14.56 -2.78
CA LEU A 184 0.66 14.17 -2.65
C LEU A 184 0.23 13.13 -3.67
N GLY A 185 0.71 13.21 -4.92
CA GLY A 185 0.20 12.39 -6.03
C GLY A 185 1.08 11.18 -6.36
N LEU A 186 2.39 11.39 -6.57
CA LEU A 186 3.28 10.40 -7.15
C LEU A 186 3.23 9.02 -6.46
N PRO A 187 3.26 8.91 -5.11
CA PRO A 187 3.25 7.60 -4.46
C PRO A 187 1.98 6.78 -4.76
N TYR A 188 0.84 7.46 -4.87
CA TYR A 188 -0.45 6.82 -5.08
C TYR A 188 -0.68 6.46 -6.54
N ASP A 189 -0.33 7.35 -7.46
CA ASP A 189 -0.41 7.09 -8.89
C ASP A 189 0.48 5.91 -9.30
N VAL A 190 1.74 5.88 -8.85
CA VAL A 190 2.66 4.75 -9.10
C VAL A 190 2.11 3.46 -8.50
N PHE A 191 1.58 3.50 -7.27
CA PHE A 191 0.95 2.34 -6.64
C PHE A 191 -0.22 1.82 -7.49
N CYS A 192 -1.16 2.67 -7.85
CA CYS A 192 -2.37 2.27 -8.58
C CYS A 192 -2.05 1.75 -9.99
N PHE A 193 -1.20 2.45 -10.73
CA PHE A 193 -0.90 2.06 -12.13
C PHE A 193 -0.05 0.78 -12.21
N THR A 194 0.82 0.53 -11.24
CA THR A 194 1.54 -0.76 -11.20
C THR A 194 0.63 -1.94 -10.84
N ARG A 195 -0.43 -1.73 -10.04
CA ARG A 195 -1.47 -2.76 -9.82
C ARG A 195 -2.29 -3.00 -11.09
N LEU A 196 -2.67 -1.95 -11.82
CA LEU A 196 -3.35 -2.08 -13.12
C LEU A 196 -2.50 -2.83 -14.14
N MET A 197 -1.18 -2.61 -14.13
CA MET A 197 -0.25 -3.34 -14.98
C MET A 197 -0.25 -4.85 -14.66
N GLN A 198 -0.33 -5.25 -13.38
CA GLN A 198 -0.44 -6.65 -12.98
C GLN A 198 -1.77 -7.28 -13.47
N ILE A 199 -2.88 -6.54 -13.37
CA ILE A 199 -4.18 -6.99 -13.88
C ILE A 199 -4.14 -7.14 -15.41
N MET A 200 -3.53 -6.19 -16.13
CA MET A 200 -3.36 -6.28 -17.59
C MET A 200 -2.54 -7.52 -17.97
N LEU A 201 -1.44 -7.79 -17.25
CA LEU A 201 -0.61 -8.97 -17.46
C LEU A 201 -1.41 -10.26 -17.29
N TYR A 202 -2.16 -10.38 -16.19
CA TYR A 202 -2.98 -11.56 -15.92
C TYR A 202 -4.02 -11.76 -17.04
N ASN A 203 -4.77 -10.72 -17.38
CA ASN A 203 -5.81 -10.79 -18.41
C ASN A 203 -5.22 -11.17 -19.79
N TYR A 204 -4.05 -10.64 -20.12
CA TYR A 204 -3.35 -11.05 -21.35
C TYR A 204 -2.96 -12.53 -21.29
N ASN A 205 -2.28 -12.98 -20.24
CA ASN A 205 -1.78 -14.34 -20.10
C ASN A 205 -2.90 -15.40 -20.00
N SER A 206 -4.04 -15.05 -19.43
CA SER A 206 -5.20 -15.96 -19.32
C SER A 206 -5.99 -16.10 -20.63
N THR A 207 -5.75 -15.21 -21.60
CA THR A 207 -6.53 -15.13 -22.85
C THR A 207 -5.67 -15.38 -24.09
N CYS A 208 -4.36 -15.13 -24.04
CA CYS A 208 -3.48 -15.34 -25.19
C CYS A 208 -3.37 -16.81 -25.58
N GLU A 209 -2.93 -17.06 -26.82
CA GLU A 209 -2.69 -18.42 -27.31
C GLU A 209 -1.60 -19.14 -26.48
N ASP A 210 -1.69 -20.47 -26.43
CA ASP A 210 -0.73 -21.30 -25.73
C ASP A 210 0.73 -20.99 -26.15
N GLY A 211 1.60 -20.84 -25.15
CA GLY A 211 3.01 -20.53 -25.36
C GLY A 211 3.32 -19.04 -25.62
N LYS A 212 2.30 -18.16 -25.63
CA LYS A 212 2.49 -16.71 -25.80
C LYS A 212 2.43 -15.93 -24.48
N ALA A 213 2.34 -16.58 -23.33
CA ALA A 213 2.38 -15.94 -22.04
C ALA A 213 3.69 -15.18 -21.82
N VAL A 214 3.60 -14.01 -21.19
CA VAL A 214 4.72 -13.10 -20.96
C VAL A 214 4.92 -12.82 -19.47
N GLN A 215 6.07 -12.26 -19.13
CA GLN A 215 6.40 -11.89 -17.75
C GLN A 215 6.10 -10.42 -17.49
N LEU A 216 6.06 -10.02 -16.20
CA LEU A 216 6.00 -8.63 -15.79
C LEU A 216 7.31 -7.94 -16.19
N GLY A 217 7.20 -6.85 -16.93
CA GLY A 217 8.30 -6.02 -17.38
C GLY A 217 8.50 -4.79 -16.52
N THR A 218 8.99 -3.70 -17.11
CA THR A 218 9.26 -2.43 -16.44
C THR A 218 8.03 -1.53 -16.41
N TYR A 219 7.93 -0.73 -15.36
CA TYR A 219 7.00 0.38 -15.29
C TYR A 219 7.74 1.71 -15.42
N THR A 220 7.33 2.56 -16.34
CA THR A 220 7.88 3.90 -16.52
C THR A 220 6.82 4.93 -16.15
N HIS A 221 7.14 5.82 -15.21
CA HIS A 221 6.33 6.97 -14.85
C HIS A 221 6.95 8.23 -15.42
N GLN A 222 6.44 8.69 -16.57
CA GLN A 222 6.91 9.89 -17.27
C GLN A 222 6.09 11.09 -16.85
N VAL A 223 6.74 12.16 -16.46
CA VAL A 223 6.12 13.38 -15.95
C VAL A 223 6.66 14.60 -16.67
N LEU A 224 5.78 15.36 -17.37
CA LEU A 224 6.20 16.58 -18.06
C LEU A 224 6.53 17.71 -17.07
N ASN A 225 5.86 17.77 -15.92
CA ASN A 225 6.11 18.71 -14.83
C ASN A 225 5.97 18.01 -13.48
N LEU A 226 7.07 17.57 -12.90
CA LEU A 226 7.15 17.08 -11.53
C LEU A 226 7.37 18.27 -10.61
N HIS A 227 6.56 18.41 -9.55
CA HIS A 227 6.69 19.57 -8.67
C HIS A 227 6.40 19.22 -7.20
N LEU A 228 6.90 20.09 -6.34
CA LEU A 228 6.57 20.15 -4.92
C LEU A 228 6.17 21.57 -4.55
N TYR A 229 5.05 21.74 -3.85
CA TYR A 229 4.62 23.06 -3.39
C TYR A 229 5.57 23.64 -2.35
N GLU A 230 5.82 24.95 -2.41
CA GLU A 230 6.70 25.66 -1.47
C GLU A 230 6.29 25.43 0.02
N LYS A 231 5.00 25.33 0.30
CA LYS A 231 4.47 25.01 1.64
C LYS A 231 4.95 23.66 2.18
N ASP A 232 5.33 22.74 1.31
CA ASP A 232 5.81 21.39 1.63
C ASP A 232 7.32 21.25 1.49
N TRP A 233 8.03 22.30 1.02
CA TRP A 233 9.47 22.30 0.78
C TRP A 233 10.28 21.95 2.02
N TRP A 234 9.87 22.45 3.18
CA TRP A 234 10.52 22.18 4.46
C TRP A 234 10.61 20.67 4.81
N LYS A 235 9.77 19.84 4.19
CA LYS A 235 9.79 18.40 4.40
C LYS A 235 10.97 17.71 3.71
N VAL A 236 11.49 18.31 2.66
CA VAL A 236 12.52 17.69 1.82
C VAL A 236 13.81 18.49 1.74
N GLN A 237 13.83 19.78 2.07
CA GLN A 237 14.95 20.69 1.84
C GLN A 237 16.30 20.20 2.44
N ASP A 238 16.25 19.51 3.58
CA ASP A 238 17.40 19.01 4.30
C ASP A 238 17.51 17.48 4.26
N TYR A 239 16.78 16.85 3.34
CA TYR A 239 16.78 15.40 3.22
C TYR A 239 18.07 14.90 2.57
N GLU A 240 18.70 13.91 3.22
CA GLU A 240 19.78 13.13 2.64
C GLU A 240 19.33 11.69 2.39
N PRO A 241 19.66 11.11 1.22
CA PRO A 241 19.34 9.74 0.90
C PRO A 241 19.90 8.74 1.92
N ILE A 242 19.09 7.77 2.29
CA ILE A 242 19.50 6.68 3.18
C ILE A 242 19.87 5.43 2.37
N ALA A 243 20.77 4.62 2.90
CA ALA A 243 21.08 3.33 2.31
C ALA A 243 19.86 2.39 2.39
N LEU A 244 19.42 1.91 1.23
CA LEU A 244 18.38 0.89 1.13
C LEU A 244 19.01 -0.46 0.91
N ASN A 245 18.39 -1.51 1.46
CA ASN A 245 18.76 -2.88 1.12
C ASN A 245 17.84 -3.38 0.00
N PRO A 246 18.37 -3.61 -1.21
CA PRO A 246 17.58 -4.08 -2.35
C PRO A 246 16.86 -5.42 -2.10
N GLU A 247 17.43 -6.28 -1.24
CA GLU A 247 16.86 -7.59 -0.93
C GLU A 247 15.70 -7.54 0.08
N GLN A 248 15.50 -6.42 0.76
CA GLN A 248 14.50 -6.24 1.83
C GLN A 248 13.33 -5.33 1.44
N GLY A 249 13.30 -4.81 0.19
CA GLY A 249 12.18 -4.01 -0.30
C GLY A 249 10.88 -4.80 -0.27
N TYR A 250 9.82 -4.20 0.30
CA TYR A 250 8.49 -4.81 0.27
C TYR A 250 8.03 -5.01 -1.17
N GLN A 251 7.80 -6.26 -1.54
CA GLN A 251 7.29 -6.64 -2.84
C GLN A 251 5.81 -7.00 -2.73
N PHE A 252 4.96 -6.24 -3.42
CA PHE A 252 3.53 -6.52 -3.44
C PHE A 252 3.27 -7.88 -4.07
N PRO A 253 2.32 -8.70 -3.57
CA PRO A 253 2.04 -10.01 -4.12
C PRO A 253 1.69 -9.98 -5.61
N GLU A 254 1.84 -11.11 -6.28
CA GLU A 254 1.45 -11.27 -7.68
C GLU A 254 -0.07 -11.38 -7.82
N TYR A 255 -0.61 -10.80 -8.90
CA TYR A 255 -2.00 -10.96 -9.28
C TYR A 255 -2.17 -12.30 -10.02
N THR A 256 -3.10 -13.12 -9.54
CA THR A 256 -3.29 -14.50 -10.01
C THR A 256 -4.75 -14.75 -10.41
N GLU A 257 -5.07 -15.94 -10.92
CA GLU A 257 -6.44 -16.39 -11.16
C GLU A 257 -7.32 -16.28 -9.91
N LYS A 258 -6.75 -16.59 -8.74
CA LYS A 258 -7.48 -16.43 -7.49
C LYS A 258 -7.71 -14.97 -7.14
N SER A 259 -6.77 -14.06 -7.44
CA SER A 259 -6.97 -12.61 -7.26
C SER A 259 -8.14 -12.11 -8.11
N GLU A 260 -8.23 -12.55 -9.37
CA GLU A 260 -9.34 -12.22 -10.28
C GLU A 260 -10.68 -12.72 -9.72
N SER A 261 -10.73 -13.97 -9.28
CA SER A 261 -11.96 -14.54 -8.69
C SER A 261 -12.36 -13.90 -7.35
N ASP A 262 -11.40 -13.42 -6.58
CA ASP A 262 -11.61 -12.79 -5.27
C ASP A 262 -11.98 -11.30 -5.36
N MET A 263 -11.74 -10.68 -6.52
CA MET A 263 -11.91 -9.22 -6.69
C MET A 263 -13.31 -8.75 -6.35
N LEU A 264 -14.34 -9.46 -6.81
CA LEU A 264 -15.73 -9.07 -6.52
C LEU A 264 -16.05 -9.16 -5.03
N ALA A 265 -15.56 -10.21 -4.35
CA ALA A 265 -15.75 -10.37 -2.90
C ALA A 265 -15.06 -9.24 -2.12
N LEU A 266 -13.84 -8.85 -2.54
CA LEU A 266 -13.11 -7.73 -1.97
C LEU A 266 -13.86 -6.39 -2.17
N LEU A 267 -14.40 -6.15 -3.36
CA LEU A 267 -15.16 -4.92 -3.66
C LEU A 267 -16.46 -4.83 -2.85
N ILE A 268 -17.19 -5.94 -2.71
CA ILE A 268 -18.41 -5.99 -1.89
C ILE A 268 -18.07 -5.74 -0.41
N TRP A 269 -17.03 -6.37 0.10
CA TRP A 269 -16.58 -6.16 1.47
C TRP A 269 -16.12 -4.70 1.71
N GLU A 270 -15.36 -4.10 0.78
CA GLU A 270 -14.92 -2.72 0.87
C GLU A 270 -16.11 -1.75 0.88
N GLU A 271 -17.13 -2.00 0.08
CA GLU A 271 -18.36 -1.22 0.09
C GLU A 271 -19.06 -1.25 1.46
N GLN A 272 -19.12 -2.42 2.11
CA GLN A 272 -19.64 -2.52 3.48
C GLN A 272 -18.81 -1.67 4.46
N VAL A 273 -17.49 -1.65 4.32
CA VAL A 273 -16.62 -0.79 5.15
C VAL A 273 -16.97 0.69 4.98
N ARG A 274 -17.24 1.14 3.78
CA ARG A 274 -17.60 2.55 3.49
C ARG A 274 -19.01 2.91 3.92
N THR A 275 -19.96 2.03 3.68
CA THR A 275 -21.40 2.33 3.82
C THR A 275 -21.97 1.99 5.20
N GLN A 276 -21.21 1.27 6.03
CA GLN A 276 -21.62 0.87 7.39
C GLN A 276 -20.70 1.49 8.46
N PRO A 277 -20.67 2.83 8.61
CA PRO A 277 -19.73 3.51 9.51
C PRO A 277 -19.96 3.19 11.00
N SER A 278 -21.13 2.68 11.37
CA SER A 278 -21.46 2.23 12.74
C SER A 278 -20.89 0.85 13.08
N THR A 279 -20.48 0.07 12.07
CA THR A 279 -19.86 -1.24 12.29
C THR A 279 -18.41 -1.04 12.77
N PRO A 280 -18.01 -1.66 13.89
CA PRO A 280 -16.63 -1.58 14.36
C PRO A 280 -15.64 -2.07 13.31
N ILE A 281 -14.48 -1.42 13.21
CA ILE A 281 -13.45 -1.78 12.24
C ILE A 281 -12.94 -3.22 12.45
N GLU A 282 -12.96 -3.70 13.69
CA GLU A 282 -12.60 -5.07 14.08
C GLU A 282 -13.54 -6.10 13.44
N THR A 283 -14.84 -5.77 13.33
CA THR A 283 -15.83 -6.61 12.64
C THR A 283 -15.51 -6.69 11.14
N HIS A 284 -15.18 -5.56 10.52
CA HIS A 284 -14.78 -5.56 9.11
C HIS A 284 -13.47 -6.34 8.89
N ALA A 285 -12.51 -6.23 9.81
CA ALA A 285 -11.27 -7.01 9.76
C ALA A 285 -11.52 -8.51 9.96
N TYR A 286 -12.45 -8.90 10.82
CA TYR A 286 -12.88 -10.28 10.97
C TYR A 286 -13.54 -10.80 9.68
N ASN A 287 -14.49 -10.07 9.12
CA ASN A 287 -15.17 -10.43 7.88
C ASN A 287 -14.19 -10.59 6.70
N LEU A 288 -13.20 -9.72 6.59
CA LEU A 288 -12.14 -9.85 5.57
C LEU A 288 -11.42 -11.20 5.64
N ARG A 289 -11.10 -11.67 6.86
CA ARG A 289 -10.43 -12.96 7.05
C ARG A 289 -11.28 -14.15 6.66
N GLU A 290 -12.60 -14.08 6.96
CA GLU A 290 -13.53 -15.14 6.61
C GLU A 290 -13.70 -15.30 5.08
N LEU A 291 -13.41 -14.27 4.29
CA LEU A 291 -13.40 -14.35 2.83
C LEU A 291 -12.28 -15.25 2.28
N LYS A 292 -11.21 -15.49 3.05
CA LYS A 292 -10.06 -16.34 2.65
C LYS A 292 -9.50 -15.97 1.29
N LEU A 293 -9.34 -14.66 1.08
CA LEU A 293 -8.81 -14.09 -0.15
C LEU A 293 -7.37 -14.56 -0.42
N ASP A 294 -6.95 -14.43 -1.67
CA ASP A 294 -5.54 -14.63 -2.05
C ASP A 294 -4.63 -13.52 -1.46
N PRO A 295 -3.30 -13.70 -1.47
CA PRO A 295 -2.38 -12.73 -0.86
C PRO A 295 -2.47 -11.31 -1.45
N TRP A 296 -2.75 -11.15 -2.74
CA TRP A 296 -2.86 -9.85 -3.39
C TRP A 296 -4.10 -9.08 -2.89
N SER A 297 -5.26 -9.74 -2.92
CA SER A 297 -6.54 -9.18 -2.47
C SER A 297 -6.57 -8.99 -0.95
N GLU A 298 -6.04 -9.93 -0.16
CA GLU A 298 -5.90 -9.83 1.29
C GLU A 298 -5.03 -8.63 1.69
N THR A 299 -3.94 -8.37 0.95
CA THR A 299 -3.06 -7.22 1.21
C THR A 299 -3.80 -5.90 1.06
N LEU A 300 -4.57 -5.72 -0.04
CA LEU A 300 -5.39 -4.51 -0.23
C LEU A 300 -6.43 -4.34 0.89
N GLY A 301 -7.15 -5.40 1.22
CA GLY A 301 -8.14 -5.36 2.30
C GLY A 301 -7.50 -5.04 3.65
N SER A 302 -6.35 -5.63 3.95
CA SER A 302 -5.60 -5.38 5.18
C SER A 302 -5.16 -3.92 5.31
N TYR A 303 -4.78 -3.27 4.21
CA TYR A 303 -4.43 -1.84 4.20
C TYR A 303 -5.62 -0.95 4.56
N ILE A 304 -6.86 -1.36 4.27
CA ILE A 304 -8.07 -0.59 4.59
C ILE A 304 -8.41 -0.65 6.07
N VAL A 305 -8.32 -1.81 6.70
CA VAL A 305 -8.77 -2.00 8.09
C VAL A 305 -7.66 -1.81 9.13
N ASN A 306 -6.40 -1.95 8.76
CA ASN A 306 -5.30 -1.80 9.72
C ASN A 306 -4.87 -0.34 9.86
N LYS A 307 -4.63 0.08 11.10
CA LYS A 307 -3.94 1.34 11.38
C LYS A 307 -2.45 1.11 11.19
N ILE A 308 -1.90 1.67 10.11
CA ILE A 308 -0.47 1.63 9.86
C ILE A 308 0.13 2.93 10.36
N GLU A 309 1.18 2.85 11.18
CA GLU A 309 1.89 4.03 11.64
C GLU A 309 2.63 4.68 10.46
N ASN A 310 2.32 5.94 10.19
CA ASN A 310 2.87 6.68 9.04
C ASN A 310 4.10 7.53 9.41
N ARG A 311 4.80 7.15 10.48
CA ARG A 311 6.08 7.77 10.89
C ARG A 311 7.10 6.69 11.23
N ALA A 312 8.36 7.04 11.18
CA ALA A 312 9.39 6.18 11.74
C ALA A 312 9.18 5.97 13.25
N PRO A 313 9.50 4.79 13.78
CA PRO A 313 9.47 4.56 15.22
C PRO A 313 10.48 5.49 15.92
N THR A 314 10.15 5.93 17.13
CA THR A 314 11.09 6.67 17.97
C THR A 314 12.21 5.74 18.46
N GLU A 315 13.32 6.32 18.96
CA GLU A 315 14.40 5.53 19.56
C GLU A 315 13.89 4.62 20.68
N PHE A 316 12.96 5.11 21.50
CA PHE A 316 12.32 4.32 22.54
C PHE A 316 11.51 3.14 21.95
N GLU A 317 10.73 3.35 20.88
CA GLU A 317 9.96 2.29 20.23
C GLU A 317 10.89 1.26 19.58
N ILE A 318 11.99 1.71 18.96
CA ILE A 318 13.03 0.81 18.41
C ILE A 318 13.60 -0.09 19.53
N GLU A 319 13.95 0.48 20.68
CA GLU A 319 14.46 -0.29 21.81
C GLU A 319 13.42 -1.29 22.35
N MET A 320 12.14 -0.89 22.44
CA MET A 320 11.07 -1.80 22.91
C MET A 320 10.85 -2.96 21.92
N PHE A 321 10.90 -2.70 20.62
CA PHE A 321 10.82 -3.76 19.62
C PHE A 321 12.07 -4.67 19.62
N ALA A 322 13.27 -4.10 19.74
CA ALA A 322 14.50 -4.89 19.89
C ALA A 322 14.44 -5.80 21.13
N ARG A 323 13.82 -5.30 22.22
CA ARG A 323 13.60 -6.09 23.44
C ARG A 323 12.60 -7.21 23.20
N ALA A 324 11.50 -6.95 22.51
CA ALA A 324 10.53 -7.98 22.12
C ALA A 324 11.16 -9.04 21.20
N GLU A 325 12.05 -8.66 20.29
CA GLU A 325 12.79 -9.60 19.44
C GLU A 325 13.77 -10.48 20.26
N ARG A 326 14.46 -9.90 21.25
CA ARG A 326 15.28 -10.70 22.19
C ARG A 326 14.43 -11.74 22.93
N GLU A 327 13.25 -11.36 23.39
CA GLU A 327 12.29 -12.31 23.98
C GLU A 327 11.87 -13.39 22.98
N ALA A 328 11.55 -13.03 21.73
CA ALA A 328 11.17 -14.01 20.71
C ALA A 328 12.25 -15.07 20.46
N LYS A 329 13.54 -14.69 20.53
CA LYS A 329 14.67 -15.61 20.36
C LYS A 329 14.74 -16.68 21.45
N LEU A 330 14.17 -16.42 22.63
CA LEU A 330 14.11 -17.40 23.73
C LEU A 330 13.05 -18.48 23.52
N SER A 331 12.13 -18.29 22.57
CA SER A 331 11.09 -19.26 22.28
C SER A 331 11.66 -20.54 21.67
N GLU A 332 11.23 -21.69 22.19
CA GLU A 332 11.51 -23.02 21.66
C GLU A 332 10.60 -23.43 20.51
N CYS A 333 9.60 -22.61 20.16
CA CYS A 333 8.69 -22.89 19.05
C CYS A 333 9.46 -22.87 17.71
N ILE A 334 9.31 -23.93 16.94
CA ILE A 334 9.99 -24.07 15.64
C ILE A 334 9.24 -23.39 14.50
N ASP A 335 7.92 -23.13 14.65
CA ASP A 335 7.07 -22.54 13.61
C ASP A 335 7.07 -21.01 13.70
N ARG A 336 6.79 -20.48 14.91
CA ARG A 336 6.70 -19.03 15.11
C ARG A 336 7.30 -18.63 16.45
N LYS A 337 8.23 -17.71 16.41
CA LYS A 337 8.83 -17.10 17.60
C LYS A 337 8.22 -15.72 17.81
N VAL A 338 7.40 -15.59 18.86
CA VAL A 338 6.73 -14.34 19.22
C VAL A 338 7.27 -13.83 20.52
N GLY A 339 7.68 -12.57 20.55
CA GLY A 339 8.14 -11.90 21.77
C GLY A 339 7.34 -10.62 22.00
N CYS A 340 7.13 -10.29 23.26
CA CYS A 340 6.30 -9.21 23.74
C CYS A 340 6.97 -8.44 24.86
N VAL A 341 6.74 -7.11 24.87
CA VAL A 341 7.11 -6.20 25.97
C VAL A 341 5.93 -5.33 26.31
N ILE A 342 5.62 -5.16 27.60
CA ILE A 342 4.52 -4.30 28.07
C ILE A 342 5.12 -3.18 28.91
N THR A 343 4.72 -1.94 28.60
CA THR A 343 5.16 -0.74 29.31
C THR A 343 4.01 0.00 29.95
N THR A 344 4.34 0.80 30.97
CA THR A 344 3.47 1.84 31.50
C THR A 344 3.32 2.98 30.50
N ARG A 345 2.48 3.99 30.82
CA ARG A 345 2.37 5.22 30.04
C ARG A 345 3.69 6.00 29.99
N ASP A 346 4.46 5.96 31.08
CA ASP A 346 5.73 6.69 31.23
C ASP A 346 6.92 5.94 30.59
N GLY A 347 6.67 4.72 30.07
CA GLY A 347 7.67 3.93 29.35
C GLY A 347 8.37 2.86 30.21
N ASP A 348 8.05 2.72 31.49
CA ASP A 348 8.65 1.67 32.32
C ASP A 348 8.18 0.29 31.87
N VAL A 349 9.12 -0.63 31.66
CA VAL A 349 8.82 -2.02 31.30
C VAL A 349 8.34 -2.76 32.53
N ILE A 350 7.11 -3.28 32.47
CA ILE A 350 6.46 -3.98 33.59
C ILE A 350 6.14 -5.45 33.28
N GLY A 351 6.21 -5.86 32.01
CA GLY A 351 5.99 -7.23 31.58
C GLY A 351 6.74 -7.56 30.31
N GLN A 352 7.19 -8.79 30.19
CA GLN A 352 7.79 -9.31 28.96
C GLN A 352 7.58 -10.82 28.88
N GLY A 353 7.57 -11.35 27.66
CA GLY A 353 7.35 -12.78 27.48
C GLY A 353 7.47 -13.20 26.02
N HIS A 354 7.57 -14.49 25.84
CA HIS A 354 7.62 -15.13 24.53
C HIS A 354 6.71 -16.37 24.53
N ASN A 355 6.38 -16.87 23.35
CA ASN A 355 5.57 -18.05 23.25
C ASN A 355 6.33 -19.28 23.78
N THR A 356 5.72 -19.95 24.76
CA THR A 356 6.29 -21.10 25.48
C THR A 356 5.62 -22.38 25.02
N VAL A 357 6.43 -23.39 24.66
CA VAL A 357 5.96 -24.70 24.25
C VAL A 357 5.55 -25.50 25.48
N ILE A 358 4.27 -25.90 25.56
CA ILE A 358 3.73 -26.76 26.61
C ILE A 358 3.81 -28.22 26.18
N ASN A 359 3.36 -28.51 24.94
CA ASN A 359 3.44 -29.82 24.33
C ASN A 359 3.41 -29.65 22.79
N CYS A 360 4.42 -30.15 22.10
CA CYS A 360 4.54 -30.08 20.67
C CYS A 360 5.29 -31.30 20.11
N ASN A 361 4.71 -31.95 19.12
CA ASN A 361 5.37 -33.07 18.43
C ASN A 361 6.28 -32.60 17.29
N GLN A 362 6.58 -31.31 17.20
CA GLN A 362 7.42 -30.66 16.17
C GLN A 362 6.97 -30.91 14.71
N ASN A 363 5.76 -31.38 14.49
CA ASN A 363 5.20 -31.65 13.16
C ASN A 363 4.28 -30.51 12.71
N CYS A 364 4.81 -29.28 12.61
CA CYS A 364 4.04 -28.08 12.32
C CYS A 364 3.47 -28.03 10.89
N HIS A 365 4.03 -28.83 9.96
CA HIS A 365 3.61 -28.89 8.56
C HIS A 365 2.48 -29.88 8.30
N ASP A 366 2.28 -30.86 9.17
CA ASP A 366 1.21 -31.84 9.04
C ASP A 366 -0.02 -31.42 9.85
N LYS A 367 -0.99 -30.82 9.18
CA LYS A 367 -2.21 -30.31 9.82
C LYS A 367 -3.10 -31.39 10.45
N LEU A 368 -2.98 -32.65 10.01
CA LEU A 368 -3.78 -33.78 10.48
C LEU A 368 -3.20 -34.42 11.76
N HIS A 369 -1.88 -34.44 11.90
CA HIS A 369 -1.21 -35.11 13.03
C HIS A 369 -0.45 -34.13 13.94
N ARG A 370 -0.66 -32.83 13.75
CA ARG A 370 -0.02 -31.77 14.51
C ARG A 370 -0.54 -31.76 15.96
N VAL A 371 0.36 -32.00 16.91
CA VAL A 371 0.12 -31.67 18.31
C VAL A 371 0.94 -30.42 18.62
N CYS A 372 0.25 -29.30 18.83
CA CYS A 372 0.88 -28.03 19.16
C CYS A 372 0.07 -27.32 20.24
N ASN A 373 0.57 -27.39 21.47
CA ASN A 373 0.05 -26.63 22.59
C ASN A 373 1.12 -25.64 23.03
N VAL A 374 0.89 -24.38 22.66
CA VAL A 374 1.83 -23.27 22.91
C VAL A 374 1.09 -22.17 23.65
N LYS A 375 1.63 -21.72 24.77
CA LYS A 375 1.18 -20.52 25.43
C LYS A 375 1.76 -19.32 24.67
N HIS A 376 0.89 -18.41 24.24
CA HIS A 376 1.29 -17.30 23.38
C HIS A 376 2.08 -16.23 24.14
N GLY A 377 2.99 -15.56 23.44
CA GLY A 377 3.92 -14.60 24.02
C GLY A 377 3.22 -13.43 24.71
N GLU A 378 2.09 -12.98 24.16
CA GLU A 378 1.27 -11.91 24.74
C GLU A 378 0.71 -12.33 26.11
N VAL A 379 0.20 -13.55 26.22
CA VAL A 379 -0.33 -14.09 27.46
C VAL A 379 0.81 -14.28 28.48
N CYS A 380 1.96 -14.78 28.04
CA CYS A 380 3.14 -14.89 28.90
C CYS A 380 3.60 -13.53 29.43
N ALA A 381 3.60 -12.50 28.56
CA ALA A 381 3.96 -11.14 28.96
C ALA A 381 2.98 -10.54 29.98
N ILE A 382 1.66 -10.74 29.78
CA ILE A 382 0.63 -10.28 30.72
C ILE A 382 0.79 -10.96 32.09
N GLU A 383 0.99 -12.26 32.10
CA GLU A 383 1.16 -13.02 33.34
C GLU A 383 2.48 -12.74 34.06
N SER A 384 3.49 -12.20 33.37
CA SER A 384 4.75 -11.78 34.01
C SER A 384 4.61 -10.49 34.81
N ILE A 385 3.50 -9.73 34.60
CA ILE A 385 3.25 -8.49 35.34
C ILE A 385 2.81 -8.83 36.78
N SER A 386 3.42 -8.17 37.76
CA SER A 386 2.95 -8.32 39.13
C SER A 386 1.51 -7.81 39.27
N PRO A 387 0.65 -8.43 40.08
CA PRO A 387 -0.75 -8.01 40.25
C PRO A 387 -0.90 -6.53 40.63
N ALA A 388 0.05 -5.95 41.35
CA ALA A 388 0.04 -4.55 41.74
C ALA A 388 0.29 -3.59 40.55
N MET A 389 0.91 -4.06 39.49
CA MET A 389 1.32 -3.26 38.34
C MET A 389 0.39 -3.42 37.14
N ILE A 390 -0.51 -4.40 37.11
CA ILE A 390 -1.36 -4.71 35.94
C ILE A 390 -2.24 -3.52 35.52
N ALA A 391 -2.69 -2.72 36.48
CA ALA A 391 -3.49 -1.51 36.21
C ALA A 391 -2.69 -0.36 35.57
N LEU A 392 -1.35 -0.44 35.59
CA LEU A 392 -0.45 0.53 34.97
C LEU A 392 -0.04 0.11 33.55
N ALA A 393 -0.42 -1.09 33.10
CA ALA A 393 -0.14 -1.56 31.76
C ALA A 393 -0.79 -0.63 30.72
N HIS A 394 0.00 -0.12 29.77
CA HIS A 394 -0.48 0.88 28.81
C HIS A 394 -0.18 0.50 27.36
N THR A 395 1.04 0.09 27.04
CA THR A 395 1.45 -0.24 25.65
C THR A 395 2.06 -1.62 25.57
N LEU A 396 1.57 -2.43 24.64
CA LEU A 396 2.15 -3.72 24.24
C LEU A 396 2.94 -3.55 22.95
N TYR A 397 4.22 -3.91 22.98
CA TYR A 397 5.08 -4.06 21.79
C TYR A 397 5.22 -5.55 21.49
N VAL A 398 4.93 -5.95 20.27
CA VAL A 398 4.93 -7.36 19.87
C VAL A 398 5.52 -7.58 18.48
N THR A 399 6.26 -8.67 18.29
CA THR A 399 6.94 -8.99 17.02
C THR A 399 6.00 -9.51 15.94
N LEU A 400 4.85 -10.08 16.31
CA LEU A 400 3.80 -10.55 15.39
C LEU A 400 2.44 -10.09 15.91
N TYR A 401 1.51 -9.89 15.00
CA TYR A 401 0.16 -9.47 15.34
C TYR A 401 -0.55 -10.47 16.28
N PRO A 402 -1.15 -10.00 17.41
CA PRO A 402 -1.85 -10.87 18.34
C PRO A 402 -3.02 -11.62 17.68
N CYS A 403 -3.13 -12.91 17.93
CA CYS A 403 -4.29 -13.69 17.49
C CYS A 403 -5.54 -13.36 18.31
N PHE A 404 -6.70 -13.83 17.87
CA PHE A 404 -7.98 -13.52 18.53
C PHE A 404 -7.99 -13.87 20.04
N PRO A 405 -7.56 -15.07 20.50
CA PRO A 405 -7.47 -15.35 21.93
C PRO A 405 -6.53 -14.42 22.70
N CYS A 406 -5.41 -13.98 22.08
CA CYS A 406 -4.50 -13.01 22.68
C CYS A 406 -5.16 -11.62 22.80
N MET A 407 -5.90 -11.18 21.78
CA MET A 407 -6.67 -9.94 21.86
C MET A 407 -7.68 -9.96 23.00
N GLN A 408 -8.41 -11.05 23.18
CA GLN A 408 -9.32 -11.23 24.31
C GLN A 408 -8.62 -11.18 25.68
N ALA A 409 -7.38 -11.68 25.76
CA ALA A 409 -6.59 -11.59 26.97
C ALA A 409 -6.13 -10.15 27.24
N ILE A 410 -5.70 -9.42 26.18
CA ILE A 410 -5.27 -8.01 26.25
C ILE A 410 -6.44 -7.12 26.66
N GLU A 411 -7.64 -7.31 26.12
CA GLU A 411 -8.85 -6.54 26.44
C GLU A 411 -9.27 -6.60 27.92
N LYS A 412 -8.83 -7.64 28.64
CA LYS A 412 -9.05 -7.78 30.09
C LYS A 412 -8.04 -7.02 30.93
N THR A 413 -7.12 -6.29 30.32
CA THR A 413 -6.07 -5.49 30.97
C THR A 413 -6.29 -4.00 30.73
N ALA A 414 -5.44 -3.17 31.31
CA ALA A 414 -5.42 -1.73 31.06
C ALA A 414 -4.65 -1.33 29.77
N ILE A 415 -4.14 -2.31 29.00
CA ILE A 415 -3.41 -2.05 27.76
C ILE A 415 -4.34 -1.38 26.74
N SER A 416 -4.01 -0.14 26.38
CA SER A 416 -4.78 0.68 25.43
C SER A 416 -4.11 0.83 24.06
N ASN A 417 -2.82 0.52 23.98
CA ASN A 417 -2.05 0.61 22.74
C ASN A 417 -1.35 -0.71 22.44
N ILE A 418 -1.50 -1.17 21.21
CA ILE A 418 -0.78 -2.35 20.70
C ILE A 418 0.07 -1.88 19.52
N LYS A 419 1.38 -2.10 19.57
CA LYS A 419 2.34 -1.75 18.53
C LYS A 419 2.99 -3.00 18.01
N VAL A 420 2.94 -3.21 16.68
CA VAL A 420 3.43 -4.42 16.02
C VAL A 420 4.55 -4.08 15.06
N LYS A 421 5.67 -4.78 15.14
CA LYS A 421 6.75 -4.69 14.17
C LYS A 421 6.39 -5.54 12.94
N GLY A 422 6.02 -4.87 11.86
CA GLY A 422 5.73 -5.53 10.59
C GLY A 422 4.26 -5.84 10.33
N PHE A 423 4.03 -6.39 9.15
CA PHE A 423 2.69 -6.75 8.67
C PHE A 423 2.50 -8.25 8.82
N SER A 424 1.57 -8.66 9.65
CA SER A 424 1.18 -10.06 9.73
C SER A 424 0.11 -10.35 8.68
N HIS A 425 0.38 -11.24 7.76
CA HIS A 425 -0.59 -11.71 6.77
C HIS A 425 -1.67 -12.65 7.35
N LYS A 426 -1.63 -12.97 8.64
CA LYS A 426 -2.58 -13.90 9.27
C LYS A 426 -3.10 -13.32 10.58
N GLY A 427 -4.22 -12.64 10.53
CA GLY A 427 -5.02 -12.36 11.70
C GLY A 427 -5.03 -10.96 12.28
N ALA A 428 -4.66 -9.93 11.51
CA ALA A 428 -4.73 -8.54 11.96
C ALA A 428 -6.18 -8.11 12.28
N THR A 429 -6.48 -7.78 13.52
CA THR A 429 -7.75 -7.21 13.95
C THR A 429 -7.52 -5.75 14.39
N GLY A 430 -7.99 -4.84 13.63
CA GLY A 430 -8.10 -3.39 13.62
C GLY A 430 -7.59 -2.45 14.71
N SER A 431 -7.14 -2.89 15.88
CA SER A 431 -6.79 -1.98 16.99
C SER A 431 -5.30 -1.73 17.18
N ALA A 432 -4.42 -2.48 16.50
CA ALA A 432 -2.98 -2.33 16.65
C ALA A 432 -2.38 -1.34 15.63
N LEU A 433 -1.35 -0.60 16.06
CA LEU A 433 -0.50 0.21 15.19
C LEU A 433 0.59 -0.69 14.58
N LEU A 434 0.61 -0.79 13.26
CA LEU A 434 1.61 -1.57 12.54
C LEU A 434 2.76 -0.65 12.11
N TYR A 435 3.99 -1.06 12.40
CA TYR A 435 5.19 -0.39 11.93
C TYR A 435 5.79 -1.13 10.75
N ASP A 436 6.20 -0.39 9.73
CA ASP A 436 6.91 -0.96 8.61
C ASP A 436 8.27 -1.52 9.08
N PRO A 437 8.59 -2.79 8.80
CA PRO A 437 9.88 -3.39 9.18
C PRO A 437 11.09 -2.64 8.63
N GLU A 438 10.95 -1.94 7.50
CA GLU A 438 12.04 -1.17 6.89
C GLU A 438 12.49 0.05 7.72
N PHE A 439 11.65 0.52 8.66
CA PHE A 439 12.01 1.61 9.57
C PHE A 439 12.92 1.22 10.72
N PHE A 440 13.17 -0.08 10.90
CA PHE A 440 14.00 -0.54 12.00
C PHE A 440 15.44 -0.75 11.55
N PRO A 441 16.44 -0.36 12.40
CA PRO A 441 17.81 -0.67 12.11
C PRO A 441 18.00 -2.18 12.00
N LYS A 442 18.83 -2.59 11.06
CA LYS A 442 19.21 -4.01 10.90
C LYS A 442 20.07 -4.43 12.08
N GLU A 443 19.86 -5.63 12.59
CA GLU A 443 20.83 -6.26 13.47
C GLU A 443 22.15 -6.39 12.69
N GLN A 444 23.24 -5.81 13.24
CA GLN A 444 24.59 -5.98 12.75
C GLN A 444 25.08 -7.38 13.09
#